data_14f1bb431bcc9236dd69e1df5c7f7999
#
_entry.id   14f1bb431bcc9236dd69e1df5c7f7999
#
_cell.length_a   1.000
_cell.length_b   1.000
_cell.length_c   1.000
_cell.angle_alpha   90.00
_cell.angle_beta   90.00
_cell.angle_gamma   90.00
#
_symmetry.space_group_name_H-M   'P 1'
#
loop_
_entity.id
_entity.type
_entity.pdbx_description
1 polymer ?
#
loop_
_entity_poly.entity_id
_entity_poly.type
_entity_poly.pdbx_seq_one_letter_code
_entity_poly.pdbx_strand_id
1 'polypeptide(L)'
;MNVVQKGVTEICNLTDSSMLFRKAQHRMLFAAMFCYLFFYTGRQTFGFAIPGIQAEFGVSKETLGWVSAALLWCYAIGQAINGNLGDKFGGRRVMSAGAILSCMANWAASFATGVLSLGALWGLNGYFQAMGWAPGSRLLSNWFGKHERGKVFGFYVFAAGMASVLSFVTSIIVVHVLQLDWRWIFRLPVLLMLVGGIAFYLVARERPEDLGFQSPHDDVADEDAAPDVADDESSWARYKAVLSNWRLLLGGLAIGFQNSARYGLLVWVPVHFLGGAGEAAPSNSFIDPQWISVALPVGMAIGAATNGWVSDNVFGSKRYLAIVLYMVLATVTSLFMYTIPASEVYLGLATLFLCGFFVYGPQSSFWALCPDLVGHKRAGTAIGIMNFFAYLFAGLGEPLIGGFMDTHHDTSLVFLIVAGASAASATVALFIRR
;
A
#
# COMPACT_ATOMS: atom_id res chain seq x y z
N MET A 1 6.02 60.34 3.45
CA MET A 1 4.94 59.45 3.82
C MET A 1 4.69 58.28 2.81
N ASN A 2 5.07 58.42 1.53
CA ASN A 2 4.71 57.41 0.51
C ASN A 2 5.57 56.13 0.42
N VAL A 3 6.81 56.11 0.91
CA VAL A 3 7.70 54.94 0.78
C VAL A 3 7.41 53.89 1.87
N VAL A 4 7.17 54.32 3.11
CA VAL A 4 6.85 53.41 4.23
C VAL A 4 5.48 52.77 4.03
N GLN A 5 4.50 53.50 3.52
CA GLN A 5 3.16 53.02 3.24
C GLN A 5 3.15 51.99 2.08
N LYS A 6 3.95 52.19 1.02
CA LYS A 6 4.14 51.19 -0.04
C LYS A 6 4.80 49.93 0.47
N GLY A 7 5.86 50.03 1.29
CA GLY A 7 6.52 48.86 1.85
C GLY A 7 5.62 48.02 2.78
N VAL A 8 4.79 48.68 3.62
CA VAL A 8 3.82 47.96 4.50
C VAL A 8 2.74 47.28 3.66
N THR A 9 2.23 47.90 2.60
CA THR A 9 1.22 47.26 1.73
C THR A 9 1.82 46.10 0.94
N GLU A 10 3.06 46.20 0.49
CA GLU A 10 3.76 45.10 -0.19
C GLU A 10 4.02 43.89 0.74
N ILE A 11 4.46 44.16 1.99
CA ILE A 11 4.66 43.13 3.00
C ILE A 11 3.33 42.46 3.38
N CYS A 12 2.24 43.21 3.56
CA CYS A 12 0.91 42.65 3.80
C CYS A 12 0.44 41.77 2.64
N ASN A 13 0.61 42.19 1.41
CA ASN A 13 0.23 41.43 0.22
C ASN A 13 1.06 40.13 0.09
N LEU A 14 2.36 40.17 0.38
CA LEU A 14 3.23 39.01 0.36
C LEU A 14 2.85 38.00 1.47
N THR A 15 2.50 38.52 2.67
CA THR A 15 2.06 37.64 3.78
C THR A 15 0.72 36.97 3.49
N ASP A 16 -0.23 37.70 2.91
CA ASP A 16 -1.52 37.15 2.52
C ASP A 16 -1.37 36.12 1.38
N SER A 17 -0.51 36.37 0.40
CA SER A 17 -0.23 35.45 -0.69
C SER A 17 0.41 34.15 -0.18
N SER A 18 1.35 34.25 0.77
CA SER A 18 2.00 33.06 1.37
C SER A 18 1.03 32.23 2.19
N MET A 19 0.12 32.84 2.94
CA MET A 19 -0.92 32.15 3.69
C MET A 19 -1.92 31.44 2.78
N LEU A 20 -2.32 32.09 1.68
CA LEU A 20 -3.22 31.50 0.67
C LEU A 20 -2.56 30.32 -0.02
N PHE A 21 -1.29 30.41 -0.37
CA PHE A 21 -0.52 29.30 -0.93
C PHE A 21 -0.45 28.11 0.03
N ARG A 22 -0.12 28.32 1.30
CA ARG A 22 -0.11 27.27 2.32
C ARG A 22 -1.48 26.58 2.49
N LYS A 23 -2.57 27.34 2.49
CA LYS A 23 -3.92 26.78 2.50
C LYS A 23 -4.18 25.91 1.26
N ALA A 24 -3.74 26.34 0.09
CA ALA A 24 -3.85 25.57 -1.15
C ALA A 24 -3.03 24.28 -1.08
N GLN A 25 -1.78 24.32 -0.60
CA GLN A 25 -0.94 23.15 -0.37
C GLN A 25 -1.61 22.11 0.53
N HIS A 26 -2.11 22.54 1.69
CA HIS A 26 -2.83 21.64 2.61
C HIS A 26 -4.09 21.06 1.96
N ARG A 27 -4.84 21.86 1.19
CA ARG A 27 -6.01 21.39 0.46
C ARG A 27 -5.64 20.29 -0.54
N MET A 28 -4.52 20.41 -1.26
CA MET A 28 -4.04 19.38 -2.19
C MET A 28 -3.62 18.10 -1.45
N LEU A 29 -2.89 18.24 -0.34
CA LEU A 29 -2.49 17.11 0.50
C LEU A 29 -3.72 16.36 1.06
N PHE A 30 -4.65 17.08 1.67
CA PHE A 30 -5.86 16.45 2.21
C PHE A 30 -6.73 15.82 1.12
N ALA A 31 -6.86 16.43 -0.06
CA ALA A 31 -7.59 15.84 -1.17
C ALA A 31 -6.95 14.54 -1.65
N ALA A 32 -5.61 14.50 -1.78
CA ALA A 32 -4.89 13.29 -2.16
C ALA A 32 -5.01 12.20 -1.09
N MET A 33 -4.84 12.54 0.20
CA MET A 33 -5.02 11.61 1.31
C MET A 33 -6.43 11.06 1.37
N PHE A 34 -7.45 11.91 1.23
CA PHE A 34 -8.87 11.53 1.26
C PHE A 34 -9.21 10.56 0.12
N CYS A 35 -8.76 10.86 -1.10
CA CYS A 35 -8.97 9.96 -2.23
C CYS A 35 -8.25 8.61 -2.00
N TYR A 36 -6.98 8.64 -1.57
CA TYR A 36 -6.18 7.43 -1.41
C TYR A 36 -6.64 6.57 -0.24
N LEU A 37 -7.21 7.18 0.81
CA LEU A 37 -7.84 6.47 1.93
C LEU A 37 -8.88 5.44 1.46
N PHE A 38 -9.58 5.74 0.38
CA PHE A 38 -10.62 4.86 -0.14
C PHE A 38 -10.13 3.85 -1.19
N PHE A 39 -8.92 4.01 -1.75
CA PHE A 39 -8.43 3.09 -2.77
C PHE A 39 -8.38 1.63 -2.30
N TYR A 40 -8.05 1.38 -1.04
CA TYR A 40 -7.92 0.02 -0.54
C TYR A 40 -9.26 -0.69 -0.36
N THR A 41 -10.37 0.04 -0.26
CA THR A 41 -11.70 -0.56 -0.27
C THR A 41 -12.03 -1.29 -1.59
N GLY A 42 -11.29 -0.98 -2.66
CA GLY A 42 -11.41 -1.66 -3.96
C GLY A 42 -10.46 -2.85 -4.15
N ARG A 43 -9.57 -3.18 -3.20
CA ARG A 43 -8.62 -4.29 -3.38
C ARG A 43 -8.35 -5.16 -2.17
N GLN A 44 -8.48 -4.65 -0.95
CA GLN A 44 -8.19 -5.42 0.27
C GLN A 44 -9.46 -6.06 0.87
N THR A 45 -10.55 -6.07 0.13
CA THR A 45 -11.83 -6.63 0.51
C THR A 45 -11.99 -8.09 0.10
N PHE A 46 -11.15 -8.59 -0.80
CA PHE A 46 -11.30 -9.90 -1.45
C PHE A 46 -11.30 -11.06 -0.45
N GLY A 47 -10.43 -11.02 0.57
CA GLY A 47 -10.36 -12.07 1.60
C GLY A 47 -11.70 -12.29 2.33
N PHE A 48 -12.46 -11.22 2.52
CA PHE A 48 -13.80 -11.30 3.14
C PHE A 48 -14.86 -11.92 2.21
N ALA A 49 -14.65 -11.89 0.91
CA ALA A 49 -15.53 -12.48 -0.08
C ALA A 49 -15.28 -13.98 -0.32
N ILE A 50 -14.07 -14.47 -0.03
CA ILE A 50 -13.63 -15.85 -0.33
C ILE A 50 -14.61 -16.90 0.18
N PRO A 51 -15.06 -16.89 1.46
CA PRO A 51 -15.99 -17.93 1.94
C PRO A 51 -17.31 -17.96 1.15
N GLY A 52 -17.89 -16.81 0.82
CA GLY A 52 -19.10 -16.73 0.03
C GLY A 52 -18.92 -17.17 -1.41
N ILE A 53 -17.79 -16.81 -2.05
CA ILE A 53 -17.46 -17.25 -3.41
C ILE A 53 -17.26 -18.76 -3.45
N GLN A 54 -16.58 -19.35 -2.45
CA GLN A 54 -16.40 -20.81 -2.34
C GLN A 54 -17.73 -21.54 -2.22
N ALA A 55 -18.63 -21.03 -1.37
CA ALA A 55 -19.93 -21.64 -1.16
C ALA A 55 -20.79 -21.61 -2.44
N GLU A 56 -20.68 -20.55 -3.27
CA GLU A 56 -21.48 -20.42 -4.47
C GLU A 56 -20.88 -21.13 -5.69
N PHE A 57 -19.56 -21.00 -5.90
CA PHE A 57 -18.92 -21.56 -7.10
C PHE A 57 -18.32 -22.95 -6.89
N GLY A 58 -18.27 -23.45 -5.66
CA GLY A 58 -17.71 -24.76 -5.35
C GLY A 58 -16.21 -24.90 -5.67
N VAL A 59 -15.45 -23.81 -5.56
CA VAL A 59 -14.03 -23.76 -5.96
C VAL A 59 -13.08 -23.81 -4.78
N SER A 60 -11.85 -24.28 -5.02
CA SER A 60 -10.81 -24.36 -4.02
C SER A 60 -10.26 -22.99 -3.61
N LYS A 61 -9.64 -22.89 -2.44
CA LYS A 61 -8.90 -21.70 -2.01
C LYS A 61 -7.72 -21.43 -2.91
N GLU A 62 -7.05 -22.45 -3.41
CA GLU A 62 -5.97 -22.32 -4.39
C GLU A 62 -6.47 -21.57 -5.63
N THR A 63 -7.62 -21.96 -6.18
CA THR A 63 -8.22 -21.27 -7.35
C THR A 63 -8.51 -19.81 -7.07
N LEU A 64 -9.00 -19.47 -5.87
CA LEU A 64 -9.22 -18.07 -5.47
C LEU A 64 -7.92 -17.33 -5.18
N GLY A 65 -6.87 -18.03 -4.77
CA GLY A 65 -5.51 -17.50 -4.70
C GLY A 65 -5.02 -17.04 -6.09
N TRP A 66 -5.30 -17.79 -7.16
CA TRP A 66 -5.00 -17.36 -8.53
C TRP A 66 -5.80 -16.12 -8.96
N VAL A 67 -7.04 -15.99 -8.51
CA VAL A 67 -7.84 -14.76 -8.73
C VAL A 67 -7.18 -13.56 -8.02
N SER A 68 -6.74 -13.72 -6.77
CA SER A 68 -6.00 -12.69 -6.03
C SER A 68 -4.68 -12.34 -6.73
N ALA A 69 -3.93 -13.34 -7.19
CA ALA A 69 -2.68 -13.17 -7.94
C ALA A 69 -2.88 -12.34 -9.21
N ALA A 70 -3.98 -12.55 -9.93
CA ALA A 70 -4.30 -11.77 -11.14
C ALA A 70 -4.36 -10.27 -10.85
N LEU A 71 -5.00 -9.85 -9.74
CA LEU A 71 -5.00 -8.46 -9.31
C LEU A 71 -3.58 -7.94 -9.06
N LEU A 72 -2.77 -8.70 -8.30
CA LEU A 72 -1.43 -8.27 -7.88
C LEU A 72 -0.49 -8.14 -9.08
N TRP A 73 -0.55 -9.06 -10.03
CA TRP A 73 0.28 -9.00 -11.24
C TRP A 73 -0.16 -7.90 -12.20
N CYS A 74 -1.47 -7.74 -12.41
CA CYS A 74 -1.99 -6.61 -13.21
C CYS A 74 -1.68 -5.27 -12.54
N TYR A 75 -1.68 -5.20 -11.22
CA TYR A 75 -1.24 -4.03 -10.47
C TYR A 75 0.26 -3.75 -10.70
N ALA A 76 1.12 -4.78 -10.66
CA ALA A 76 2.56 -4.63 -10.92
C ALA A 76 2.83 -4.07 -12.33
N ILE A 77 2.15 -4.61 -13.34
CA ILE A 77 2.22 -4.11 -14.72
C ILE A 77 1.69 -2.67 -14.81
N GLY A 78 0.54 -2.43 -14.16
CA GLY A 78 -0.08 -1.11 -14.11
C GLY A 78 0.83 -0.05 -13.50
N GLN A 79 1.63 -0.37 -12.48
CA GLN A 79 2.59 0.57 -11.88
C GLN A 79 3.61 1.09 -12.88
N ALA A 80 4.13 0.22 -13.75
CA ALA A 80 5.09 0.60 -14.78
C ALA A 80 4.47 1.51 -15.84
N ILE A 81 3.22 1.26 -16.23
CA ILE A 81 2.52 2.00 -17.29
C ILE A 81 1.93 3.33 -16.75
N ASN A 82 1.28 3.28 -15.60
CA ASN A 82 0.51 4.40 -15.07
C ASN A 82 1.38 5.54 -14.53
N GLY A 83 2.65 5.29 -14.22
CA GLY A 83 3.64 6.32 -13.94
C GLY A 83 3.76 7.28 -15.14
N ASN A 84 3.96 6.73 -16.34
CA ASN A 84 4.01 7.50 -17.58
C ASN A 84 2.68 8.19 -17.94
N LEU A 85 1.54 7.55 -17.67
CA LEU A 85 0.23 8.19 -17.89
C LEU A 85 0.04 9.39 -16.95
N GLY A 86 0.49 9.28 -15.69
CA GLY A 86 0.52 10.39 -14.75
C GLY A 86 1.38 11.56 -15.27
N ASP A 87 2.52 11.25 -15.92
CA ASP A 87 3.39 12.25 -16.51
C ASP A 87 2.76 12.95 -17.71
N LYS A 88 2.02 12.24 -18.53
CA LYS A 88 1.41 12.79 -19.76
C LYS A 88 0.10 13.51 -19.51
N PHE A 89 -0.77 12.95 -18.65
CA PHE A 89 -2.15 13.46 -18.47
C PHE A 89 -2.38 14.18 -17.14
N GLY A 90 -1.38 14.17 -16.25
CA GLY A 90 -1.42 14.77 -14.93
C GLY A 90 -1.98 13.84 -13.85
N GLY A 91 -1.47 14.00 -12.62
CA GLY A 91 -1.86 13.18 -11.47
C GLY A 91 -3.34 13.30 -11.10
N ARG A 92 -3.89 14.51 -11.22
CA ARG A 92 -5.31 14.79 -10.95
C ARG A 92 -6.23 13.90 -11.79
N ARG A 93 -6.03 13.85 -13.10
CA ARG A 93 -6.90 13.10 -14.02
C ARG A 93 -6.71 11.61 -13.87
N VAL A 94 -5.47 11.15 -13.82
CA VAL A 94 -5.15 9.71 -13.80
C VAL A 94 -5.59 9.07 -12.48
N MET A 95 -5.33 9.70 -11.33
CA MET A 95 -5.76 9.16 -10.03
C MET A 95 -7.29 9.12 -9.90
N SER A 96 -7.99 10.18 -10.35
CA SER A 96 -9.46 10.20 -10.34
C SER A 96 -10.06 9.15 -11.28
N ALA A 97 -9.51 9.02 -12.50
CA ALA A 97 -9.93 7.98 -13.44
C ALA A 97 -9.70 6.57 -12.85
N GLY A 98 -8.54 6.35 -12.21
CA GLY A 98 -8.24 5.09 -11.52
C GLY A 98 -9.28 4.73 -10.47
N ALA A 99 -9.69 5.68 -9.63
CA ALA A 99 -10.73 5.46 -8.62
C ALA A 99 -12.09 5.11 -9.24
N ILE A 100 -12.50 5.84 -10.28
CA ILE A 100 -13.79 5.59 -10.96
C ILE A 100 -13.77 4.25 -11.70
N LEU A 101 -12.74 3.98 -12.49
CA LEU A 101 -12.60 2.74 -13.25
C LEU A 101 -12.44 1.51 -12.34
N SER A 102 -11.74 1.65 -11.23
CA SER A 102 -11.64 0.59 -10.22
C SER A 102 -13.00 0.34 -9.53
N CYS A 103 -13.77 1.38 -9.24
CA CYS A 103 -15.14 1.22 -8.75
C CYS A 103 -16.00 0.44 -9.77
N MET A 104 -15.95 0.81 -11.03
CA MET A 104 -16.69 0.11 -12.11
C MET A 104 -16.25 -1.35 -12.24
N ALA A 105 -14.92 -1.64 -12.16
CA ALA A 105 -14.39 -2.99 -12.22
C ALA A 105 -14.85 -3.85 -11.03
N ASN A 106 -14.88 -3.29 -9.82
CA ASN A 106 -15.44 -3.97 -8.64
C ASN A 106 -16.92 -4.28 -8.81
N TRP A 107 -17.70 -3.31 -9.27
CA TRP A 107 -19.11 -3.53 -9.57
C TRP A 107 -19.30 -4.64 -10.64
N ALA A 108 -18.51 -4.61 -11.71
CA ALA A 108 -18.52 -5.66 -12.73
C ALA A 108 -18.16 -7.03 -12.13
N ALA A 109 -17.12 -7.10 -11.28
CA ALA A 109 -16.72 -8.32 -10.59
C ALA A 109 -17.82 -8.89 -9.70
N SER A 110 -18.67 -8.05 -9.14
CA SER A 110 -19.84 -8.49 -8.34
C SER A 110 -20.91 -9.22 -9.16
N PHE A 111 -20.90 -9.11 -10.48
CA PHE A 111 -21.78 -9.83 -11.40
C PHE A 111 -21.12 -11.05 -12.05
N ALA A 112 -19.91 -11.40 -11.63
CA ALA A 112 -19.22 -12.58 -12.14
C ALA A 112 -20.04 -13.85 -11.88
N THR A 113 -20.12 -14.69 -12.92
CA THR A 113 -20.86 -15.96 -12.90
C THR A 113 -19.93 -17.17 -12.77
N GLY A 114 -18.62 -16.95 -12.64
CA GLY A 114 -17.62 -17.99 -12.48
C GLY A 114 -16.24 -17.41 -12.25
N VAL A 115 -15.28 -18.29 -11.91
CA VAL A 115 -13.92 -17.92 -11.52
C VAL A 115 -13.16 -17.18 -12.61
N LEU A 116 -13.32 -17.60 -13.87
CA LEU A 116 -12.57 -16.97 -14.97
C LEU A 116 -13.01 -15.51 -15.19
N SER A 117 -14.32 -15.24 -15.17
CA SER A 117 -14.85 -13.88 -15.28
C SER A 117 -14.48 -13.04 -14.05
N LEU A 118 -14.54 -13.62 -12.85
CA LEU A 118 -14.10 -12.97 -11.63
C LEU A 118 -12.60 -12.61 -11.70
N GLY A 119 -11.75 -13.56 -12.09
CA GLY A 119 -10.29 -13.36 -12.21
C GLY A 119 -9.92 -12.28 -13.23
N ALA A 120 -10.57 -12.28 -14.40
CA ALA A 120 -10.34 -11.27 -15.43
C ALA A 120 -10.74 -9.86 -14.94
N LEU A 121 -11.93 -9.72 -14.33
CA LEU A 121 -12.40 -8.43 -13.81
C LEU A 121 -11.60 -7.97 -12.60
N TRP A 122 -11.18 -8.89 -11.74
CA TRP A 122 -10.33 -8.60 -10.60
C TRP A 122 -8.91 -8.20 -11.01
N GLY A 123 -8.36 -8.83 -12.04
CA GLY A 123 -7.10 -8.40 -12.67
C GLY A 123 -7.21 -6.99 -13.27
N LEU A 124 -8.29 -6.71 -14.01
CA LEU A 124 -8.55 -5.37 -14.56
C LEU A 124 -8.68 -4.32 -13.44
N ASN A 125 -9.33 -4.67 -12.33
CA ASN A 125 -9.34 -3.83 -11.14
C ASN A 125 -7.92 -3.54 -10.64
N GLY A 126 -7.04 -4.54 -10.59
CA GLY A 126 -5.64 -4.36 -10.20
C GLY A 126 -4.91 -3.32 -11.07
N TYR A 127 -5.12 -3.35 -12.38
CA TYR A 127 -4.55 -2.35 -13.28
C TYR A 127 -5.04 -0.93 -12.97
N PHE A 128 -6.35 -0.75 -12.72
CA PHE A 128 -6.90 0.56 -12.37
C PHE A 128 -6.49 1.04 -10.98
N GLN A 129 -6.32 0.13 -10.03
CA GLN A 129 -5.79 0.42 -8.70
C GLN A 129 -4.36 0.99 -8.75
N ALA A 130 -3.57 0.59 -9.73
CA ALA A 130 -2.21 1.10 -9.93
C ALA A 130 -2.18 2.58 -10.37
N MET A 131 -3.30 3.17 -10.78
CA MET A 131 -3.42 4.59 -11.10
C MET A 131 -3.48 5.50 -9.86
N GLY A 132 -3.49 4.95 -8.64
CA GLY A 132 -3.63 5.74 -7.42
C GLY A 132 -2.31 6.34 -6.93
N TRP A 133 -1.31 5.49 -6.64
CA TRP A 133 -0.12 5.90 -5.90
C TRP A 133 0.81 6.85 -6.66
N ALA A 134 1.31 6.43 -7.82
CA ALA A 134 2.31 7.20 -8.55
C ALA A 134 1.77 8.55 -9.07
N PRO A 135 0.57 8.63 -9.67
CA PRO A 135 0.01 9.92 -10.08
C PRO A 135 -0.31 10.86 -8.92
N GLY A 136 -0.82 10.33 -7.78
CA GLY A 136 -1.05 11.13 -6.58
C GLY A 136 0.24 11.68 -5.98
N SER A 137 1.27 10.86 -5.92
CA SER A 137 2.62 11.25 -5.47
C SER A 137 3.22 12.34 -6.34
N ARG A 138 3.05 12.27 -7.65
CA ARG A 138 3.49 13.29 -8.59
C ARG A 138 2.81 14.62 -8.34
N LEU A 139 1.47 14.63 -8.21
CA LEU A 139 0.72 15.85 -7.92
C LEU A 139 1.25 16.52 -6.65
N LEU A 140 1.45 15.74 -5.58
CA LEU A 140 2.01 16.27 -4.33
C LEU A 140 3.43 16.82 -4.53
N SER A 141 4.25 16.19 -5.37
CA SER A 141 5.60 16.68 -5.68
C SER A 141 5.58 18.03 -6.41
N ASN A 142 4.55 18.35 -7.19
CA ASN A 142 4.40 19.64 -7.84
C ASN A 142 4.08 20.77 -6.84
N TRP A 143 3.38 20.44 -5.76
CA TRP A 143 2.91 21.40 -4.76
C TRP A 143 3.87 21.65 -3.60
N PHE A 144 4.84 20.74 -3.37
CA PHE A 144 5.73 20.80 -2.20
C PHE A 144 7.21 20.75 -2.61
N GLY A 145 8.00 21.67 -2.10
CA GLY A 145 9.45 21.72 -2.31
C GLY A 145 10.21 20.57 -1.65
N LYS A 146 11.49 20.42 -1.99
CA LYS A 146 12.37 19.32 -1.53
C LYS A 146 12.38 19.14 0.00
N HIS A 147 12.40 20.24 0.76
CA HIS A 147 12.49 20.21 2.23
C HIS A 147 11.19 19.73 2.92
N GLU A 148 10.04 19.82 2.26
CA GLU A 148 8.74 19.45 2.83
C GLU A 148 8.26 18.08 2.36
N ARG A 149 8.83 17.55 1.26
CA ARG A 149 8.39 16.29 0.64
C ARG A 149 8.40 15.12 1.61
N GLY A 150 9.44 14.96 2.41
CA GLY A 150 9.53 13.86 3.38
C GLY A 150 8.33 13.83 4.33
N LYS A 151 7.95 14.98 4.89
CA LYS A 151 6.80 15.11 5.78
C LYS A 151 5.48 14.85 5.06
N VAL A 152 5.33 15.40 3.86
CA VAL A 152 4.11 15.25 3.03
C VAL A 152 3.88 13.81 2.62
N PHE A 153 4.95 13.13 2.15
CA PHE A 153 4.87 11.71 1.82
C PHE A 153 4.64 10.83 3.06
N GLY A 154 5.15 11.23 4.22
CA GLY A 154 4.83 10.58 5.49
C GLY A 154 3.32 10.59 5.79
N PHE A 155 2.65 11.73 5.62
CA PHE A 155 1.19 11.82 5.75
C PHE A 155 0.45 11.01 4.68
N TYR A 156 0.95 10.99 3.46
CA TYR A 156 0.33 10.23 2.38
C TYR A 156 0.44 8.71 2.60
N VAL A 157 1.58 8.23 3.10
CA VAL A 157 1.78 6.83 3.52
C VAL A 157 0.90 6.48 4.73
N PHE A 158 0.75 7.41 5.68
CA PHE A 158 -0.17 7.22 6.80
C PHE A 158 -1.62 7.02 6.33
N ALA A 159 -2.08 7.81 5.34
CA ALA A 159 -3.39 7.61 4.74
C ALA A 159 -3.53 6.22 4.10
N ALA A 160 -2.46 5.70 3.47
CA ALA A 160 -2.43 4.33 2.93
C ALA A 160 -2.57 3.26 4.03
N GLY A 161 -1.94 3.45 5.19
CA GLY A 161 -2.12 2.58 6.36
C GLY A 161 -3.57 2.59 6.86
N MET A 162 -4.13 3.77 7.04
CA MET A 162 -5.54 3.94 7.46
C MET A 162 -6.53 3.38 6.41
N ALA A 163 -6.18 3.41 5.13
CA ALA A 163 -6.98 2.81 4.06
C ALA A 163 -7.16 1.30 4.24
N SER A 164 -6.14 0.59 4.74
CA SER A 164 -6.25 -0.84 5.07
C SER A 164 -7.23 -1.07 6.22
N VAL A 165 -7.16 -0.26 7.27
CA VAL A 165 -8.09 -0.33 8.41
C VAL A 165 -9.52 -0.11 7.92
N LEU A 166 -9.76 0.95 7.14
CA LEU A 166 -11.08 1.26 6.59
C LEU A 166 -11.63 0.14 5.72
N SER A 167 -10.78 -0.47 4.89
CA SER A 167 -11.17 -1.59 4.04
C SER A 167 -11.65 -2.79 4.86
N PHE A 168 -10.95 -3.15 5.92
CA PHE A 168 -11.33 -4.24 6.80
C PHE A 168 -12.64 -3.92 7.55
N VAL A 169 -12.72 -2.74 8.17
CA VAL A 169 -13.92 -2.31 8.90
C VAL A 169 -15.16 -2.31 7.99
N THR A 170 -15.06 -1.72 6.79
CA THR A 170 -16.20 -1.69 5.85
C THR A 170 -16.59 -3.09 5.36
N SER A 171 -15.64 -3.98 5.15
CA SER A 171 -15.91 -5.37 4.76
C SER A 171 -16.63 -6.14 5.87
N ILE A 172 -16.18 -6.00 7.12
CA ILE A 172 -16.85 -6.62 8.29
C ILE A 172 -18.27 -6.09 8.44
N ILE A 173 -18.46 -4.78 8.30
CA ILE A 173 -19.81 -4.19 8.35
C ILE A 173 -20.72 -4.84 7.29
N VAL A 174 -20.25 -5.01 6.06
CA VAL A 174 -21.06 -5.61 4.98
C VAL A 174 -21.42 -7.06 5.28
N VAL A 175 -20.44 -7.88 5.66
CA VAL A 175 -20.64 -9.33 5.82
C VAL A 175 -21.29 -9.67 7.14
N HIS A 176 -20.81 -9.04 8.23
CA HIS A 176 -21.18 -9.46 9.59
C HIS A 176 -22.30 -8.63 10.19
N VAL A 177 -22.27 -7.29 10.05
CA VAL A 177 -23.30 -6.42 10.63
C VAL A 177 -24.54 -6.38 9.76
N LEU A 178 -24.36 -6.16 8.44
CA LEU A 178 -25.49 -6.10 7.48
C LEU A 178 -25.89 -7.47 6.95
N GLN A 179 -25.09 -8.51 7.19
CA GLN A 179 -25.33 -9.89 6.74
C GLN A 179 -25.65 -9.99 5.24
N LEU A 180 -24.99 -9.17 4.44
CA LEU A 180 -25.18 -9.17 3.00
C LEU A 180 -24.31 -10.22 2.31
N ASP A 181 -24.75 -10.66 1.14
CA ASP A 181 -24.01 -11.56 0.26
C ASP A 181 -22.61 -10.99 -0.10
N TRP A 182 -21.62 -11.87 -0.35
CA TRP A 182 -20.25 -11.54 -0.69
C TRP A 182 -20.12 -10.53 -1.84
N ARG A 183 -21.06 -10.48 -2.77
CA ARG A 183 -21.09 -9.52 -3.88
C ARG A 183 -21.16 -8.07 -3.42
N TRP A 184 -21.78 -7.83 -2.27
CA TRP A 184 -21.90 -6.48 -1.71
C TRP A 184 -20.58 -5.94 -1.15
N ILE A 185 -19.59 -6.82 -0.88
CA ILE A 185 -18.22 -6.43 -0.56
C ILE A 185 -17.58 -5.65 -1.72
N PHE A 186 -17.91 -6.01 -2.97
CA PHE A 186 -17.42 -5.33 -4.15
C PHE A 186 -18.29 -4.12 -4.56
N ARG A 187 -19.45 -3.93 -3.94
CA ARG A 187 -20.39 -2.84 -4.28
C ARG A 187 -20.35 -1.69 -3.29
N LEU A 188 -20.55 -1.94 -1.99
CA LEU A 188 -20.74 -0.89 -0.99
C LEU A 188 -19.44 -0.16 -0.64
N PRO A 189 -18.34 -0.81 -0.25
CA PRO A 189 -17.10 -0.12 0.15
C PRO A 189 -16.53 0.76 -0.97
N VAL A 190 -16.63 0.33 -2.21
CA VAL A 190 -16.07 1.06 -3.36
C VAL A 190 -16.83 2.34 -3.73
N LEU A 191 -18.05 2.54 -3.21
CA LEU A 191 -18.75 3.82 -3.36
C LEU A 191 -18.00 4.95 -2.65
N LEU A 192 -17.30 4.66 -1.55
CA LEU A 192 -16.42 5.62 -0.91
C LEU A 192 -15.26 6.02 -1.84
N MET A 193 -14.71 5.05 -2.57
CA MET A 193 -13.65 5.31 -3.56
C MET A 193 -14.17 6.16 -4.74
N LEU A 194 -15.39 5.92 -5.19
CA LEU A 194 -16.04 6.75 -6.21
C LEU A 194 -16.17 8.20 -5.72
N VAL A 195 -16.70 8.40 -4.50
CA VAL A 195 -16.81 9.73 -3.88
C VAL A 195 -15.43 10.37 -3.75
N GLY A 196 -14.43 9.64 -3.26
CA GLY A 196 -13.05 10.11 -3.14
C GLY A 196 -12.45 10.53 -4.47
N GLY A 197 -12.65 9.75 -5.53
CA GLY A 197 -12.16 10.05 -6.88
C GLY A 197 -12.81 11.29 -7.49
N ILE A 198 -14.13 11.44 -7.35
CA ILE A 198 -14.88 12.62 -7.81
C ILE A 198 -14.45 13.86 -7.02
N ALA A 199 -14.41 13.77 -5.69
CA ALA A 199 -14.00 14.87 -4.83
C ALA A 199 -12.57 15.33 -5.16
N PHE A 200 -11.65 14.38 -5.37
CA PHE A 200 -10.29 14.68 -5.78
C PHE A 200 -10.24 15.42 -7.12
N TYR A 201 -11.00 14.95 -8.11
CA TYR A 201 -11.08 15.63 -9.40
C TYR A 201 -11.58 17.07 -9.30
N LEU A 202 -12.56 17.32 -8.45
CA LEU A 202 -13.14 18.67 -8.29
C LEU A 202 -12.22 19.61 -7.50
N VAL A 203 -11.56 19.11 -6.46
CA VAL A 203 -10.77 19.91 -5.51
C VAL A 203 -9.32 20.08 -5.94
N ALA A 204 -8.68 19.00 -6.42
CA ALA A 204 -7.26 19.02 -6.74
C ALA A 204 -6.96 19.88 -7.97
N ARG A 205 -5.74 20.46 -7.99
CA ARG A 205 -5.16 21.16 -9.14
C ARG A 205 -3.78 20.56 -9.39
N GLU A 206 -3.40 20.46 -10.65
CA GLU A 206 -2.16 19.78 -11.04
C GLU A 206 -0.93 20.51 -10.56
N ARG A 207 -0.94 21.84 -10.68
CA ARG A 207 0.19 22.69 -10.36
C ARG A 207 -0.25 23.95 -9.60
N PRO A 208 0.66 24.58 -8.84
CA PRO A 208 0.40 25.88 -8.21
C PRO A 208 -0.02 26.97 -9.19
N GLU A 209 0.56 26.97 -10.39
CA GLU A 209 0.29 27.93 -11.44
C GLU A 209 -1.17 27.91 -11.91
N ASP A 210 -1.85 26.77 -11.80
CA ASP A 210 -3.30 26.63 -12.10
C ASP A 210 -4.18 27.52 -11.20
N LEU A 211 -3.63 27.98 -10.07
CA LEU A 211 -4.27 28.90 -9.11
C LEU A 211 -3.58 30.26 -9.04
N GLY A 212 -2.63 30.53 -9.93
CA GLY A 212 -1.89 31.80 -9.99
C GLY A 212 -0.77 31.94 -8.96
N PHE A 213 -0.32 30.83 -8.34
CA PHE A 213 0.84 30.82 -7.47
C PHE A 213 2.11 30.48 -8.24
N GLN A 214 3.27 30.93 -7.73
CA GLN A 214 4.57 30.52 -8.26
C GLN A 214 4.91 29.09 -7.86
N SER A 215 5.71 28.39 -8.69
CA SER A 215 6.21 27.07 -8.38
C SER A 215 7.17 27.10 -7.19
N PRO A 216 7.04 26.18 -6.20
CA PRO A 216 8.00 26.08 -5.09
C PRO A 216 9.38 25.60 -5.55
N HIS A 217 9.56 25.35 -6.84
CA HIS A 217 10.83 24.93 -7.46
C HIS A 217 11.59 26.07 -8.11
N ASP A 218 10.95 27.23 -8.33
CA ASP A 218 11.57 28.38 -9.01
C ASP A 218 12.49 29.19 -8.06
N ASP A 219 12.30 29.07 -6.74
CA ASP A 219 13.05 29.83 -5.73
C ASP A 219 14.41 29.19 -5.34
N VAL A 220 14.73 28.01 -5.82
CA VAL A 220 16.00 27.34 -5.55
C VAL A 220 16.78 27.23 -6.85
N ALA A 221 17.59 28.26 -7.14
CA ALA A 221 18.77 28.06 -7.95
C ALA A 221 19.57 26.95 -7.22
N ASP A 222 19.60 25.74 -7.79
CA ASP A 222 20.29 24.56 -7.24
C ASP A 222 21.81 24.88 -7.18
N GLU A 223 22.26 25.61 -6.14
CA GLU A 223 23.69 25.76 -5.83
C GLU A 223 24.31 24.43 -5.41
N ASP A 224 23.48 23.44 -4.99
CA ASP A 224 23.87 22.04 -4.68
C ASP A 224 23.51 21.04 -5.80
N ALA A 225 23.08 21.50 -6.97
CA ALA A 225 23.06 20.64 -8.13
C ALA A 225 24.51 20.27 -8.46
N ALA A 226 24.95 19.12 -7.95
CA ALA A 226 26.16 18.48 -8.50
C ALA A 226 26.02 18.53 -10.03
N PRO A 227 27.08 18.96 -10.77
CA PRO A 227 26.99 19.21 -12.19
C PRO A 227 26.26 18.05 -12.85
N ASP A 228 25.25 18.38 -13.66
CA ASP A 228 24.47 17.40 -14.43
C ASP A 228 25.42 16.53 -15.24
N VAL A 229 25.86 15.44 -14.61
CA VAL A 229 26.50 14.35 -15.33
C VAL A 229 25.38 13.65 -16.08
N ALA A 230 25.23 14.10 -17.31
CA ALA A 230 24.44 13.54 -18.40
C ALA A 230 22.99 13.21 -18.03
N ASP A 231 22.09 14.14 -18.34
CA ASP A 231 20.67 13.85 -18.66
C ASP A 231 20.51 12.85 -19.82
N ASP A 232 21.62 12.41 -20.40
CA ASP A 232 21.72 11.52 -21.56
C ASP A 232 21.81 10.02 -21.20
N GLU A 233 21.65 9.62 -19.92
CA GLU A 233 21.59 8.19 -19.63
C GLU A 233 20.28 7.61 -20.16
N SER A 234 20.36 6.81 -21.21
CA SER A 234 19.17 6.16 -21.79
C SER A 234 18.45 5.31 -20.74
N SER A 235 17.12 5.23 -20.82
CA SER A 235 16.31 4.42 -19.90
C SER A 235 16.84 2.97 -19.80
N TRP A 236 17.31 2.41 -20.91
CA TRP A 236 17.91 1.07 -20.93
C TRP A 236 19.21 0.98 -20.14
N ALA A 237 20.07 1.98 -20.21
CA ALA A 237 21.31 2.03 -19.41
C ALA A 237 21.00 2.10 -17.90
N ARG A 238 19.99 2.87 -17.50
CA ARG A 238 19.49 2.93 -16.11
C ARG A 238 19.00 1.56 -15.64
N TYR A 239 18.16 0.87 -16.42
CA TYR A 239 17.70 -0.48 -16.08
C TYR A 239 18.86 -1.47 -15.98
N LYS A 240 19.80 -1.45 -16.92
CA LYS A 240 20.97 -2.31 -16.90
C LYS A 240 21.83 -2.08 -15.67
N ALA A 241 22.11 -0.82 -15.31
CA ALA A 241 22.88 -0.48 -14.12
C ALA A 241 22.20 -0.91 -12.82
N VAL A 242 20.90 -0.74 -12.73
CA VAL A 242 20.10 -1.14 -11.54
C VAL A 242 20.02 -2.66 -11.43
N LEU A 243 19.76 -3.37 -12.52
CA LEU A 243 19.71 -4.84 -12.55
C LEU A 243 21.08 -5.50 -12.37
N SER A 244 22.17 -4.79 -12.66
CA SER A 244 23.54 -5.28 -12.39
C SER A 244 23.93 -5.12 -10.92
N ASN A 245 23.16 -4.40 -10.10
CA ASN A 245 23.44 -4.26 -8.68
C ASN A 245 22.84 -5.46 -7.91
N TRP A 246 23.66 -6.46 -7.65
CA TRP A 246 23.24 -7.68 -6.95
C TRP A 246 22.62 -7.44 -5.57
N ARG A 247 23.05 -6.37 -4.86
CA ARG A 247 22.48 -5.99 -3.55
C ARG A 247 21.06 -5.49 -3.69
N LEU A 248 20.75 -4.76 -4.77
CA LEU A 248 19.39 -4.34 -5.07
C LEU A 248 18.51 -5.55 -5.43
N LEU A 249 19.05 -6.52 -6.17
CA LEU A 249 18.31 -7.75 -6.48
C LEU A 249 18.03 -8.57 -5.22
N LEU A 250 18.98 -8.66 -4.29
CA LEU A 250 18.71 -9.24 -2.96
C LEU A 250 17.65 -8.45 -2.19
N GLY A 251 17.70 -7.11 -2.24
CA GLY A 251 16.63 -6.26 -1.70
C GLY A 251 15.28 -6.57 -2.33
N GLY A 252 15.25 -6.75 -3.66
CA GLY A 252 14.06 -7.17 -4.40
C GLY A 252 13.54 -8.54 -3.96
N LEU A 253 14.43 -9.51 -3.76
CA LEU A 253 14.06 -10.83 -3.25
C LEU A 253 13.53 -10.75 -1.81
N ALA A 254 14.19 -9.98 -0.94
CA ALA A 254 13.76 -9.80 0.45
C ALA A 254 12.39 -9.13 0.56
N ILE A 255 12.15 -8.04 -0.19
CA ILE A 255 10.84 -7.38 -0.22
C ILE A 255 9.78 -8.26 -0.91
N GLY A 256 10.18 -9.12 -1.84
CA GLY A 256 9.30 -10.12 -2.44
C GLY A 256 8.72 -11.06 -1.38
N PHE A 257 9.56 -11.69 -0.59
CA PHE A 257 9.13 -12.55 0.53
C PHE A 257 8.33 -11.77 1.58
N GLN A 258 8.75 -10.56 1.94
CA GLN A 258 8.00 -9.71 2.87
C GLN A 258 6.60 -9.39 2.35
N ASN A 259 6.44 -9.08 1.06
CA ASN A 259 5.13 -8.80 0.50
C ASN A 259 4.28 -10.07 0.31
N SER A 260 4.87 -11.23 0.05
CA SER A 260 4.17 -12.52 0.11
C SER A 260 3.60 -12.76 1.51
N ALA A 261 4.38 -12.52 2.56
CA ALA A 261 3.89 -12.58 3.95
C ALA A 261 2.77 -11.57 4.21
N ARG A 262 2.94 -10.32 3.78
CA ARG A 262 1.96 -9.24 3.96
C ARG A 262 0.63 -9.54 3.30
N TYR A 263 0.64 -9.88 2.01
CA TYR A 263 -0.59 -10.14 1.27
C TYR A 263 -1.23 -11.45 1.72
N GLY A 264 -0.44 -12.47 2.05
CA GLY A 264 -0.93 -13.67 2.68
C GLY A 264 -1.76 -13.36 3.93
N LEU A 265 -1.27 -12.48 4.82
CA LEU A 265 -2.06 -12.06 5.97
C LEU A 265 -3.31 -11.25 5.55
N LEU A 266 -3.19 -10.30 4.64
CA LEU A 266 -4.30 -9.43 4.25
C LEU A 266 -5.47 -10.17 3.59
N VAL A 267 -5.18 -11.23 2.84
CA VAL A 267 -6.20 -12.00 2.12
C VAL A 267 -6.74 -13.16 2.96
N TRP A 268 -5.86 -13.89 3.65
CA TRP A 268 -6.24 -15.16 4.27
C TRP A 268 -6.58 -15.07 5.76
N VAL A 269 -6.15 -14.00 6.47
CA VAL A 269 -6.58 -13.79 7.88
C VAL A 269 -8.10 -13.61 7.98
N PRO A 270 -8.77 -12.81 7.12
CA PRO A 270 -10.23 -12.77 7.11
C PRO A 270 -10.87 -14.15 6.90
N VAL A 271 -10.31 -14.97 6.01
CA VAL A 271 -10.79 -16.34 5.75
C VAL A 271 -10.67 -17.22 7.01
N HIS A 272 -9.57 -17.10 7.74
CA HIS A 272 -9.36 -17.83 8.99
C HIS A 272 -10.42 -17.49 10.04
N PHE A 273 -10.69 -16.22 10.26
CA PHE A 273 -11.64 -15.77 11.29
C PHE A 273 -13.11 -15.86 10.85
N LEU A 274 -13.42 -15.76 9.54
CA LEU A 274 -14.78 -15.91 9.01
C LEU A 274 -15.14 -17.39 8.83
N GLY A 275 -14.17 -18.24 8.43
CA GLY A 275 -14.39 -19.67 8.20
C GLY A 275 -14.56 -20.48 9.49
N GLY A 276 -13.99 -20.03 10.60
CA GLY A 276 -14.13 -20.63 11.93
C GLY A 276 -15.41 -20.25 12.68
N ALA A 277 -16.28 -19.44 12.09
CA ALA A 277 -17.54 -19.00 12.73
C ALA A 277 -18.56 -20.12 12.98
N GLY A 278 -18.24 -21.37 12.61
CA GLY A 278 -19.03 -22.56 12.98
C GLY A 278 -18.72 -23.12 14.37
N GLU A 279 -17.57 -22.78 14.95
CA GLU A 279 -17.26 -23.09 16.35
C GLU A 279 -17.61 -21.85 17.19
N ALA A 280 -18.65 -21.99 18.00
CA ALA A 280 -19.23 -20.93 18.80
C ALA A 280 -18.14 -20.12 19.53
N ALA A 281 -18.08 -18.82 19.23
CA ALA A 281 -17.28 -17.89 20.03
C ALA A 281 -17.64 -18.07 21.52
N PRO A 282 -16.66 -18.04 22.43
CA PRO A 282 -16.96 -18.15 23.86
C PRO A 282 -17.96 -17.06 24.22
N SER A 283 -19.05 -17.43 24.85
CA SER A 283 -20.19 -16.57 25.19
C SER A 283 -19.85 -15.37 26.09
N ASN A 284 -18.59 -15.18 26.44
CA ASN A 284 -18.09 -14.15 27.35
C ASN A 284 -17.12 -13.14 26.72
N SER A 285 -16.90 -13.16 25.40
CA SER A 285 -16.03 -12.14 24.76
C SER A 285 -16.83 -10.91 24.37
N PHE A 286 -16.41 -9.72 24.83
CA PHE A 286 -16.98 -8.44 24.38
C PHE A 286 -16.66 -8.12 22.93
N ILE A 287 -15.70 -8.83 22.33
CA ILE A 287 -15.23 -8.62 20.96
C ILE A 287 -15.56 -9.88 20.16
N ASP A 288 -16.34 -9.71 19.11
CA ASP A 288 -16.60 -10.75 18.13
C ASP A 288 -15.28 -11.11 17.41
N PRO A 289 -14.93 -12.42 17.26
CA PRO A 289 -13.69 -12.88 16.63
C PRO A 289 -13.39 -12.24 15.25
N GLN A 290 -14.41 -11.88 14.51
CA GLN A 290 -14.25 -11.27 13.20
C GLN A 290 -13.57 -9.90 13.25
N TRP A 291 -13.77 -9.13 14.35
CA TRP A 291 -13.12 -7.85 14.55
C TRP A 291 -11.63 -7.97 14.90
N ILE A 292 -11.15 -9.17 15.29
CA ILE A 292 -9.73 -9.44 15.55
C ILE A 292 -8.92 -9.11 14.30
N SER A 293 -9.45 -9.41 13.11
CA SER A 293 -8.75 -9.16 11.85
C SER A 293 -8.37 -7.69 11.62
N VAL A 294 -9.10 -6.73 12.23
CA VAL A 294 -8.79 -5.29 12.14
C VAL A 294 -7.48 -4.93 12.85
N ALA A 295 -7.07 -5.70 13.84
CA ALA A 295 -5.80 -5.48 14.53
C ALA A 295 -4.59 -5.55 13.59
N LEU A 296 -4.67 -6.40 12.56
CA LEU A 296 -3.63 -6.58 11.56
C LEU A 296 -3.28 -5.27 10.80
N PRO A 297 -4.21 -4.62 10.09
CA PRO A 297 -3.89 -3.38 9.38
C PRO A 297 -3.56 -2.20 10.31
N VAL A 298 -4.08 -2.17 11.54
CA VAL A 298 -3.68 -1.17 12.56
C VAL A 298 -2.21 -1.38 12.91
N GLY A 299 -1.80 -2.63 13.21
CA GLY A 299 -0.40 -2.97 13.45
C GLY A 299 0.49 -2.60 12.26
N MET A 300 0.06 -2.88 11.03
CA MET A 300 0.79 -2.52 9.81
C MET A 300 1.04 -1.02 9.70
N ALA A 301 0.03 -0.19 9.94
CA ALA A 301 0.13 1.26 9.85
C ALA A 301 1.15 1.83 10.86
N ILE A 302 1.08 1.38 12.12
CA ILE A 302 1.98 1.83 13.18
C ILE A 302 3.39 1.28 12.97
N GLY A 303 3.52 0.01 12.56
CA GLY A 303 4.81 -0.62 12.27
C GLY A 303 5.60 0.11 11.17
N ALA A 304 4.94 0.51 10.09
CA ALA A 304 5.57 1.26 9.01
C ALA A 304 6.04 2.65 9.46
N ALA A 305 5.26 3.33 10.31
CA ALA A 305 5.63 4.63 10.84
C ALA A 305 6.83 4.54 11.81
N THR A 306 6.89 3.50 12.63
CA THR A 306 7.95 3.34 13.64
C THR A 306 9.26 2.79 13.08
N ASN A 307 9.22 1.96 12.03
CA ASN A 307 10.41 1.34 11.46
C ASN A 307 11.42 2.36 10.92
N GLY A 308 10.95 3.43 10.29
CA GLY A 308 11.83 4.50 9.81
C GLY A 308 12.64 5.12 10.96
N TRP A 309 11.97 5.44 12.06
CA TRP A 309 12.62 5.96 13.26
C TRP A 309 13.63 4.96 13.86
N VAL A 310 13.25 3.69 13.98
CA VAL A 310 14.14 2.62 14.46
C VAL A 310 15.38 2.48 13.57
N SER A 311 15.17 2.49 12.24
CA SER A 311 16.30 2.41 11.29
C SER A 311 17.29 3.55 11.45
N ASP A 312 16.80 4.79 11.64
CA ASP A 312 17.64 5.97 11.72
C ASP A 312 18.30 6.12 13.10
N ASN A 313 17.55 5.96 14.19
CA ASN A 313 18.00 6.27 15.53
C ASN A 313 18.64 5.09 16.25
N VAL A 314 18.18 3.85 15.99
CA VAL A 314 18.75 2.66 16.65
C VAL A 314 19.89 2.06 15.84
N PHE A 315 19.75 1.99 14.52
CA PHE A 315 20.74 1.35 13.64
C PHE A 315 21.60 2.31 12.84
N GLY A 316 21.52 3.64 13.08
CA GLY A 316 22.33 4.63 12.39
C GLY A 316 22.17 4.53 10.87
N SER A 317 20.93 4.43 10.40
CA SER A 317 20.55 4.30 8.98
C SER A 317 21.06 3.02 8.27
N LYS A 318 21.48 1.99 9.02
CA LYS A 318 21.79 0.67 8.46
C LYS A 318 20.47 -0.08 8.16
N ARG A 319 19.84 0.28 7.04
CA ARG A 319 18.49 -0.17 6.65
C ARG A 319 18.30 -1.68 6.75
N TYR A 320 19.30 -2.47 6.33
CA TYR A 320 19.22 -3.93 6.36
C TYR A 320 19.02 -4.50 7.77
N LEU A 321 19.61 -3.89 8.81
CA LEU A 321 19.44 -4.35 10.20
C LEU A 321 18.01 -4.14 10.70
N ALA A 322 17.38 -3.00 10.36
CA ALA A 322 15.99 -2.76 10.69
C ALA A 322 15.07 -3.77 9.98
N ILE A 323 15.34 -4.08 8.70
CA ILE A 323 14.61 -5.12 7.96
C ILE A 323 14.75 -6.48 8.65
N VAL A 324 15.99 -6.91 8.97
CA VAL A 324 16.26 -8.19 9.62
C VAL A 324 15.55 -8.30 10.97
N LEU A 325 15.67 -7.28 11.84
CA LEU A 325 15.03 -7.28 13.15
C LEU A 325 13.51 -7.47 13.03
N TYR A 326 12.88 -6.66 12.20
CA TYR A 326 11.43 -6.73 12.05
C TYR A 326 10.98 -8.05 11.43
N MET A 327 11.70 -8.58 10.44
CA MET A 327 11.36 -9.84 9.81
C MET A 327 11.58 -11.05 10.74
N VAL A 328 12.60 -11.03 11.60
CA VAL A 328 12.77 -12.03 12.66
C VAL A 328 11.60 -11.98 13.67
N LEU A 329 11.24 -10.78 14.11
CA LEU A 329 10.11 -10.61 15.02
C LEU A 329 8.77 -10.96 14.34
N ALA A 330 8.62 -10.71 13.03
CA ALA A 330 7.48 -11.17 12.23
C ALA A 330 7.40 -12.70 12.20
N THR A 331 8.54 -13.37 12.04
CA THR A 331 8.62 -14.84 12.10
C THR A 331 8.15 -15.35 13.46
N VAL A 332 8.69 -14.80 14.55
CA VAL A 332 8.34 -15.22 15.92
C VAL A 332 6.86 -14.99 16.21
N THR A 333 6.34 -13.80 15.89
CA THR A 333 4.93 -13.47 16.16
C THR A 333 3.98 -14.28 15.31
N SER A 334 4.34 -14.61 14.06
CA SER A 334 3.51 -15.46 13.20
C SER A 334 3.52 -16.93 13.67
N LEU A 335 4.67 -17.46 14.10
CA LEU A 335 4.74 -18.78 14.72
C LEU A 335 3.92 -18.84 16.02
N PHE A 336 3.99 -17.79 16.83
CA PHE A 336 3.19 -17.71 18.06
C PHE A 336 1.70 -17.64 17.73
N MET A 337 1.28 -16.85 16.72
CA MET A 337 -0.11 -16.78 16.29
C MET A 337 -0.65 -18.15 15.81
N TYR A 338 0.18 -18.95 15.15
CA TYR A 338 -0.17 -20.31 14.73
C TYR A 338 -0.54 -21.22 15.92
N THR A 339 0.04 -20.99 17.10
CA THR A 339 -0.21 -21.80 18.30
C THR A 339 -1.39 -21.33 19.16
N ILE A 340 -1.96 -20.15 18.85
CA ILE A 340 -3.05 -19.57 19.63
C ILE A 340 -4.38 -20.19 19.23
N PRO A 341 -5.13 -20.81 20.16
CA PRO A 341 -6.48 -21.29 19.87
C PRO A 341 -7.43 -20.12 19.53
N ALA A 342 -8.40 -20.37 18.66
CA ALA A 342 -9.39 -19.36 18.28
C ALA A 342 -10.24 -18.85 19.46
N SER A 343 -10.27 -19.59 20.59
CA SER A 343 -10.93 -19.19 21.84
C SER A 343 -10.23 -18.04 22.58
N GLU A 344 -8.93 -17.84 22.34
CA GLU A 344 -8.12 -16.83 23.03
C GLU A 344 -8.16 -15.47 22.30
N VAL A 345 -9.32 -14.82 22.28
CA VAL A 345 -9.63 -13.61 21.51
C VAL A 345 -8.65 -12.47 21.76
N TYR A 346 -8.37 -12.15 23.03
CA TYR A 346 -7.50 -11.01 23.38
C TYR A 346 -6.03 -11.26 23.04
N LEU A 347 -5.57 -12.49 23.26
CA LEU A 347 -4.21 -12.89 22.90
C LEU A 347 -4.04 -12.93 21.38
N GLY A 348 -5.05 -13.44 20.67
CA GLY A 348 -5.12 -13.40 19.21
C GLY A 348 -5.07 -11.98 18.64
N LEU A 349 -5.85 -11.05 19.21
CA LEU A 349 -5.86 -9.64 18.81
C LEU A 349 -4.49 -8.98 19.00
N ALA A 350 -3.88 -9.14 20.17
CA ALA A 350 -2.57 -8.56 20.48
C ALA A 350 -1.48 -9.14 19.56
N THR A 351 -1.49 -10.45 19.34
CA THR A 351 -0.49 -11.13 18.51
C THR A 351 -0.67 -10.78 17.04
N LEU A 352 -1.91 -10.71 16.55
CA LEU A 352 -2.20 -10.32 15.17
C LEU A 352 -1.80 -8.86 14.88
N PHE A 353 -2.00 -7.96 15.86
CA PHE A 353 -1.47 -6.61 15.79
C PHE A 353 0.05 -6.62 15.61
N LEU A 354 0.77 -7.42 16.41
CA LEU A 354 2.23 -7.55 16.32
C LEU A 354 2.67 -8.20 15.00
N CYS A 355 1.95 -9.17 14.48
CA CYS A 355 2.20 -9.73 13.15
C CYS A 355 2.13 -8.63 12.08
N GLY A 356 1.08 -7.82 12.08
CA GLY A 356 0.95 -6.69 11.17
C GLY A 356 2.06 -5.68 11.32
N PHE A 357 2.37 -5.30 12.57
CA PHE A 357 3.41 -4.34 12.92
C PHE A 357 4.78 -4.75 12.37
N PHE A 358 5.17 -6.00 12.58
CA PHE A 358 6.49 -6.47 12.16
C PHE A 358 6.56 -6.86 10.69
N VAL A 359 5.51 -7.45 10.12
CA VAL A 359 5.51 -7.83 8.70
C VAL A 359 5.55 -6.61 7.78
N TYR A 360 4.81 -5.56 8.08
CA TYR A 360 4.75 -4.38 7.21
C TYR A 360 5.75 -3.28 7.59
N GLY A 361 6.23 -3.27 8.82
CA GLY A 361 7.21 -2.28 9.29
C GLY A 361 8.37 -2.02 8.33
N PRO A 362 9.07 -3.05 7.84
CA PRO A 362 10.24 -2.88 6.98
C PRO A 362 9.99 -2.16 5.66
N GLN A 363 8.75 -1.93 5.27
CA GLN A 363 8.41 -1.27 4.01
C GLN A 363 9.11 0.08 3.84
N SER A 364 9.18 0.89 4.91
CA SER A 364 9.87 2.18 4.89
C SER A 364 11.38 2.03 4.67
N SER A 365 12.01 1.03 5.31
CA SER A 365 13.43 0.74 5.14
C SER A 365 13.76 0.20 3.76
N PHE A 366 12.90 -0.61 3.15
CA PHE A 366 13.09 -1.08 1.77
C PHE A 366 13.09 0.07 0.77
N TRP A 367 12.19 1.05 0.92
CA TRP A 367 12.18 2.22 0.03
C TRP A 367 13.39 3.12 0.22
N ALA A 368 13.83 3.31 1.45
CA ALA A 368 15.03 4.09 1.74
C ALA A 368 16.31 3.40 1.24
N LEU A 369 16.32 2.06 1.18
CA LEU A 369 17.47 1.29 0.67
C LEU A 369 17.74 1.55 -0.82
N CYS A 370 16.72 1.86 -1.62
CA CYS A 370 16.89 2.07 -3.07
C CYS A 370 17.88 3.19 -3.39
N PRO A 371 17.68 4.44 -2.96
CA PRO A 371 18.65 5.50 -3.22
C PRO A 371 20.01 5.25 -2.55
N ASP A 372 20.04 4.55 -1.40
CA ASP A 372 21.30 4.22 -0.72
C ASP A 372 22.19 3.26 -1.53
N LEU A 373 21.59 2.40 -2.38
CA LEU A 373 22.33 1.41 -3.17
C LEU A 373 22.68 1.88 -4.58
N VAL A 374 21.85 2.71 -5.21
CA VAL A 374 22.03 3.08 -6.64
C VAL A 374 22.17 4.59 -6.87
N GLY A 375 22.10 5.38 -5.80
CA GLY A 375 22.10 6.85 -5.87
C GLY A 375 20.74 7.44 -6.22
N HIS A 376 20.57 8.74 -5.94
CA HIS A 376 19.28 9.43 -6.11
C HIS A 376 18.78 9.47 -7.57
N LYS A 377 19.69 9.60 -8.55
CA LYS A 377 19.33 9.66 -10.00
C LYS A 377 18.66 8.38 -10.52
N ARG A 378 18.98 7.22 -9.95
CA ARG A 378 18.43 5.91 -10.34
C ARG A 378 17.41 5.35 -9.35
N ALA A 379 17.11 6.09 -8.28
CA ALA A 379 16.22 5.63 -7.22
C ALA A 379 14.82 5.26 -7.73
N GLY A 380 14.25 6.03 -8.65
CA GLY A 380 12.94 5.73 -9.25
C GLY A 380 12.91 4.39 -9.98
N THR A 381 13.94 4.10 -10.79
CA THR A 381 14.06 2.81 -11.48
C THR A 381 14.25 1.66 -10.48
N ALA A 382 15.04 1.86 -9.43
CA ALA A 382 15.25 0.87 -8.38
C ALA A 382 13.95 0.56 -7.61
N ILE A 383 13.19 1.59 -7.24
CA ILE A 383 11.88 1.45 -6.60
C ILE A 383 10.92 0.67 -7.52
N GLY A 384 10.93 0.95 -8.81
CA GLY A 384 10.11 0.23 -9.79
C GLY A 384 10.45 -1.27 -9.84
N ILE A 385 11.73 -1.63 -9.88
CA ILE A 385 12.20 -3.02 -9.86
C ILE A 385 11.84 -3.69 -8.53
N MET A 386 12.07 -3.01 -7.40
CA MET A 386 11.68 -3.52 -6.09
C MET A 386 10.17 -3.78 -5.99
N ASN A 387 9.34 -2.86 -6.51
CA ASN A 387 7.89 -3.06 -6.59
C ASN A 387 7.51 -4.26 -7.46
N PHE A 388 8.17 -4.46 -8.59
CA PHE A 388 7.94 -5.62 -9.44
C PHE A 388 8.16 -6.93 -8.65
N PHE A 389 9.32 -7.07 -7.96
CA PHE A 389 9.56 -8.24 -7.10
C PHE A 389 8.51 -8.37 -5.98
N ALA A 390 8.16 -7.27 -5.32
CA ALA A 390 7.19 -7.27 -4.24
C ALA A 390 5.84 -7.87 -4.66
N TYR A 391 5.30 -7.43 -5.80
CA TYR A 391 3.99 -7.90 -6.27
C TYR A 391 4.05 -9.22 -7.03
N LEU A 392 5.18 -9.54 -7.67
CA LEU A 392 5.41 -10.84 -8.27
C LEU A 392 5.33 -11.95 -7.20
N PHE A 393 6.09 -11.81 -6.12
CA PHE A 393 6.13 -12.78 -5.03
C PHE A 393 4.82 -12.81 -4.24
N ALA A 394 4.20 -11.66 -4.00
CA ALA A 394 2.88 -11.61 -3.38
C ALA A 394 1.87 -12.42 -4.18
N GLY A 395 1.81 -12.23 -5.51
CA GLY A 395 0.90 -12.98 -6.37
C GLY A 395 1.21 -14.48 -6.42
N LEU A 396 2.48 -14.90 -6.36
CA LEU A 396 2.85 -16.31 -6.26
C LEU A 396 2.47 -16.90 -4.90
N GLY A 397 2.53 -16.13 -3.82
CA GLY A 397 2.20 -16.56 -2.47
C GLY A 397 0.72 -16.91 -2.29
N GLU A 398 -0.18 -16.19 -2.96
CA GLU A 398 -1.63 -16.36 -2.79
C GLU A 398 -2.14 -17.77 -3.11
N PRO A 399 -1.89 -18.34 -4.31
CA PRO A 399 -2.35 -19.69 -4.62
C PRO A 399 -1.62 -20.75 -3.78
N LEU A 400 -0.35 -20.51 -3.42
CA LEU A 400 0.40 -21.43 -2.56
C LEU A 400 -0.25 -21.54 -1.19
N ILE A 401 -0.59 -20.42 -0.54
CA ILE A 401 -1.27 -20.41 0.76
C ILE A 401 -2.63 -21.11 0.64
N GLY A 402 -3.42 -20.77 -0.39
CA GLY A 402 -4.72 -21.39 -0.63
C GLY A 402 -4.63 -22.89 -0.82
N GLY A 403 -3.67 -23.36 -1.62
CA GLY A 403 -3.44 -24.79 -1.87
C GLY A 403 -3.02 -25.58 -0.63
N PHE A 404 -2.15 -25.01 0.22
CA PHE A 404 -1.80 -25.61 1.50
C PHE A 404 -2.99 -25.71 2.45
N MET A 405 -3.83 -24.67 2.52
CA MET A 405 -5.06 -24.69 3.32
C MET A 405 -6.06 -25.74 2.84
N ASP A 406 -6.20 -25.90 1.52
CA ASP A 406 -7.11 -26.91 0.94
C ASP A 406 -6.62 -28.33 1.21
N THR A 407 -5.30 -28.57 1.08
CA THR A 407 -4.70 -29.91 1.26
C THR A 407 -4.79 -30.38 2.71
N HIS A 408 -4.60 -29.48 3.67
CA HIS A 408 -4.53 -29.84 5.09
C HIS A 408 -5.84 -29.52 5.84
N HIS A 409 -6.81 -28.88 5.19
CA HIS A 409 -8.08 -28.43 5.79
C HIS A 409 -7.89 -27.55 7.04
N ASP A 410 -6.78 -26.80 7.10
CA ASP A 410 -6.40 -25.95 8.22
C ASP A 410 -6.06 -24.53 7.75
N THR A 411 -6.89 -23.58 8.14
CA THR A 411 -6.70 -22.17 7.80
C THR A 411 -5.63 -21.48 8.64
N SER A 412 -5.21 -22.05 9.77
CA SER A 412 -4.14 -21.51 10.61
C SER A 412 -2.77 -21.59 9.94
N LEU A 413 -2.61 -22.46 8.93
CA LEU A 413 -1.39 -22.62 8.14
C LEU A 413 -0.92 -21.33 7.47
N VAL A 414 -1.79 -20.33 7.29
CA VAL A 414 -1.37 -19.00 6.82
C VAL A 414 -0.27 -18.43 7.69
N PHE A 415 -0.37 -18.57 9.01
CA PHE A 415 0.62 -18.02 9.93
C PHE A 415 1.96 -18.75 9.84
N LEU A 416 1.95 -20.05 9.60
CA LEU A 416 3.16 -20.85 9.41
C LEU A 416 3.88 -20.48 8.10
N ILE A 417 3.14 -20.32 7.01
CA ILE A 417 3.70 -19.93 5.69
C ILE A 417 4.24 -18.50 5.76
N VAL A 418 3.52 -17.60 6.41
CA VAL A 418 3.95 -16.23 6.66
C VAL A 418 5.23 -16.17 7.48
N ALA A 419 5.35 -17.04 8.51
CA ALA A 419 6.58 -17.18 9.29
C ALA A 419 7.75 -17.62 8.41
N GLY A 420 7.54 -18.62 7.55
CA GLY A 420 8.54 -19.08 6.59
C GLY A 420 8.98 -17.98 5.61
N ALA A 421 8.04 -17.26 5.02
CA ALA A 421 8.32 -16.14 4.13
C ALA A 421 9.06 -15.00 4.86
N SER A 422 8.66 -14.68 6.09
CA SER A 422 9.34 -13.67 6.92
C SER A 422 10.78 -14.09 7.26
N ALA A 423 10.99 -15.36 7.62
CA ALA A 423 12.34 -15.91 7.87
C ALA A 423 13.22 -15.86 6.60
N ALA A 424 12.66 -16.20 5.44
CA ALA A 424 13.35 -16.09 4.16
C ALA A 424 13.74 -14.63 3.86
N SER A 425 12.82 -13.69 4.06
CA SER A 425 13.10 -12.25 3.91
C SER A 425 14.23 -11.79 4.85
N ALA A 426 14.20 -12.17 6.12
CA ALA A 426 15.23 -11.86 7.11
C ALA A 426 16.59 -12.41 6.67
N THR A 427 16.62 -13.67 6.24
CA THR A 427 17.85 -14.35 5.79
C THR A 427 18.47 -13.66 4.59
N VAL A 428 17.67 -13.36 3.56
CA VAL A 428 18.14 -12.66 2.36
C VAL A 428 18.64 -11.26 2.72
N ALA A 429 17.94 -10.55 3.61
CA ALA A 429 18.31 -9.20 4.01
C ALA A 429 19.69 -9.13 4.72
N LEU A 430 20.12 -10.19 5.39
CA LEU A 430 21.46 -10.27 5.99
C LEU A 430 22.59 -10.14 4.98
N PHE A 431 22.35 -10.55 3.74
CA PHE A 431 23.36 -10.47 2.66
C PHE A 431 23.39 -9.12 1.94
N ILE A 432 22.48 -8.19 2.25
CA ILE A 432 22.47 -6.83 1.68
C ILE A 432 23.60 -5.94 2.29
N ARG A 433 24.45 -6.45 3.14
CA ARG A 433 25.51 -5.70 3.83
C ARG A 433 26.25 -4.75 2.86
N ARG A 434 26.49 -3.53 3.34
CA ARG A 434 27.44 -2.61 2.72
C ARG A 434 28.86 -3.01 3.03
#